data_01c3eb4a315253ecf65c2d6955aa3c73
#
_entry.id   01c3eb4a315253ecf65c2d6955aa3c73
#
_cell.length_a   1.000
_cell.length_b   1.000
_cell.length_c   1.000
_cell.angle_alpha   90.00
_cell.angle_beta   90.00
_cell.angle_gamma   90.00
#
_symmetry.space_group_name_H-M   'P 1'
#
loop_
_entity.id
_entity.type
_entity.pdbx_description
1 polymer ?
#
loop_
_entity_poly.entity_id
_entity_poly.type
_entity_poly.pdbx_seq_one_letter_code
_entity_poly.pdbx_strand_id
1 'polypeptide(L)'
;MLTAGATGAATLAAPAVVSAQGPISMRWQSTWPSKDIFHEFALDYAKKVNDMTGGELKIEVLPAGAVVPAFQLLDAVSKGLLDGGHGVLVYHYGKQTALALWGSGPGFAMDAQMLLSWHKYGGGKELLAELYNSVGANVVSFPYGPMPTQPLGWFKRPVTKVDDLKGLKFRTVGISIDVFTALGAAVNALPGGEIVSAMDRGLLDAAEFNNASSDRALGFADVSKVCMLQSYHQNAEQFEIMFNKAKFEGLPEKIRAVIANAVEAAGQDMSLKAIDRYSQDYIELQTKDNVKFYKTPDAILKRQLEVYDEVVIKKSAENPLFKKVMQSQLAFAKRATQWEQDTVVNRRMAFDHYWGANGAAKKL
;
A
#
# COMPACT_ATOMS: atom_id res chain seq x y z
N MET A 1 -9.42 75.18 51.15
CA MET A 1 -9.01 73.72 51.09
C MET A 1 -9.50 73.17 49.76
N LEU A 2 -8.60 72.94 48.84
CA LEU A 2 -8.84 72.46 47.51
C LEU A 2 -8.63 70.93 47.52
N THR A 3 -9.68 70.16 47.17
CA THR A 3 -9.59 68.72 46.98
C THR A 3 -9.32 68.42 45.50
N ALA A 4 -8.19 67.84 45.22
CA ALA A 4 -7.81 67.37 43.86
C ALA A 4 -8.47 66.02 43.57
N GLY A 5 -9.26 65.97 42.51
CA GLY A 5 -9.83 64.72 41.97
C GLY A 5 -8.86 64.04 41.06
N ALA A 6 -8.53 62.78 41.37
CA ALA A 6 -7.75 61.91 40.49
C ALA A 6 -8.63 61.25 39.42
N THR A 7 -8.46 61.63 38.17
CA THR A 7 -9.03 60.96 37.01
C THR A 7 -8.19 59.74 36.64
N GLY A 8 -8.72 58.55 36.90
CA GLY A 8 -8.14 57.29 36.45
C GLY A 8 -8.42 57.09 34.95
N ALA A 9 -7.39 57.05 34.12
CA ALA A 9 -7.49 56.67 32.72
C ALA A 9 -7.57 55.15 32.60
N ALA A 10 -8.74 54.65 32.23
CA ALA A 10 -8.90 53.24 31.86
C ALA A 10 -8.32 53.00 30.45
N THR A 11 -7.19 52.33 30.39
CA THR A 11 -6.65 51.84 29.12
C THR A 11 -7.51 50.66 28.60
N LEU A 12 -8.30 50.93 27.60
CA LEU A 12 -9.00 49.90 26.82
C LEU A 12 -7.93 49.10 26.04
N ALA A 13 -7.63 47.86 26.47
CA ALA A 13 -6.86 46.93 25.70
C ALA A 13 -7.62 46.60 24.41
N ALA A 14 -7.13 47.06 23.27
CA ALA A 14 -7.65 46.66 21.98
C ALA A 14 -7.46 45.15 21.84
N PRO A 15 -8.49 44.42 21.36
CA PRO A 15 -8.30 42.98 21.10
C PRO A 15 -7.19 42.80 20.05
N ALA A 16 -6.20 41.99 20.38
CA ALA A 16 -5.19 41.60 19.43
C ALA A 16 -5.88 40.91 18.24
N VAL A 17 -5.82 41.53 17.07
CA VAL A 17 -6.26 40.92 15.83
C VAL A 17 -5.31 39.73 15.60
N VAL A 18 -5.74 38.54 15.95
CA VAL A 18 -5.08 37.30 15.53
C VAL A 18 -5.18 37.28 14.00
N SER A 19 -4.09 37.65 13.34
CA SER A 19 -3.98 37.47 11.89
C SER A 19 -4.19 35.98 11.61
N ALA A 20 -5.34 35.64 11.06
CA ALA A 20 -5.59 34.29 10.59
C ALA A 20 -4.58 34.05 9.44
N GLN A 21 -3.50 33.32 9.71
CA GLN A 21 -2.68 32.79 8.64
C GLN A 21 -3.61 31.99 7.71
N GLY A 22 -3.55 32.28 6.41
CA GLY A 22 -4.30 31.52 5.42
C GLY A 22 -3.97 30.02 5.49
N PRO A 23 -4.79 29.17 4.89
CA PRO A 23 -4.57 27.72 4.96
C PRO A 23 -3.19 27.34 4.40
N ILE A 24 -2.53 26.42 5.07
CA ILE A 24 -1.31 25.79 4.57
C ILE A 24 -1.71 24.91 3.39
N SER A 25 -1.07 25.09 2.23
CA SER A 25 -1.34 24.28 1.04
C SER A 25 -0.16 23.39 0.75
N MET A 26 -0.43 22.10 0.44
CA MET A 26 0.57 21.12 0.04
C MET A 26 0.19 20.52 -1.30
N ARG A 27 1.20 20.34 -2.17
CA ARG A 27 1.05 19.70 -3.47
C ARG A 27 1.66 18.31 -3.45
N TRP A 28 0.81 17.32 -3.70
CA TRP A 28 1.15 15.90 -3.69
C TRP A 28 0.93 15.26 -5.05
N GLN A 29 1.54 14.11 -5.22
CA GLN A 29 1.21 13.19 -6.31
C GLN A 29 1.06 11.78 -5.76
N SER A 30 0.10 11.02 -6.30
CA SER A 30 0.02 9.57 -6.07
C SER A 30 0.78 8.81 -7.15
N THR A 31 1.11 7.54 -6.91
CA THR A 31 1.71 6.65 -7.92
C THR A 31 0.66 5.97 -8.80
N TRP A 32 -0.62 6.40 -8.71
CA TRP A 32 -1.78 5.76 -9.30
C TRP A 32 -2.41 6.59 -10.42
N PRO A 33 -2.89 5.95 -11.51
CA PRO A 33 -3.76 6.61 -12.48
C PRO A 33 -5.02 7.16 -11.84
N SER A 34 -5.58 8.24 -12.38
CA SER A 34 -6.77 8.90 -11.82
C SER A 34 -8.02 8.02 -11.70
N LYS A 35 -8.13 6.98 -12.52
CA LYS A 35 -9.25 6.02 -12.51
C LYS A 35 -9.08 4.87 -11.52
N ASP A 36 -7.90 4.73 -10.92
CA ASP A 36 -7.61 3.66 -9.96
C ASP A 36 -8.20 3.98 -8.58
N ILE A 37 -8.82 3.00 -7.92
CA ILE A 37 -9.31 3.15 -6.54
C ILE A 37 -8.20 3.57 -5.57
N PHE A 38 -6.95 3.27 -5.87
CA PHE A 38 -5.81 3.69 -5.07
C PHE A 38 -5.59 5.21 -5.11
N HIS A 39 -5.91 5.86 -6.24
CA HIS A 39 -5.93 7.31 -6.30
C HIS A 39 -7.09 7.89 -5.48
N GLU A 40 -8.25 7.24 -5.50
CA GLU A 40 -9.40 7.60 -4.65
C GLU A 40 -9.01 7.53 -3.15
N PHE A 41 -8.28 6.49 -2.71
CA PHE A 41 -7.78 6.40 -1.33
C PHE A 41 -6.84 7.55 -0.95
N ALA A 42 -6.00 8.01 -1.88
CA ALA A 42 -5.16 9.18 -1.66
C ALA A 42 -5.98 10.47 -1.49
N LEU A 43 -7.03 10.64 -2.30
CA LEU A 43 -7.97 11.76 -2.20
C LEU A 43 -8.78 11.70 -0.89
N ASP A 44 -9.23 10.52 -0.47
CA ASP A 44 -9.94 10.30 0.80
C ASP A 44 -9.08 10.68 2.01
N TYR A 45 -7.79 10.32 1.99
CA TYR A 45 -6.87 10.76 3.02
C TYR A 45 -6.71 12.28 3.05
N ALA A 46 -6.48 12.90 1.90
CA ALA A 46 -6.35 14.36 1.80
C ALA A 46 -7.61 15.07 2.29
N LYS A 47 -8.80 14.54 1.95
CA LYS A 47 -10.07 15.06 2.45
C LYS A 47 -10.19 14.95 3.97
N LYS A 48 -9.83 13.79 4.55
CA LYS A 48 -9.87 13.60 6.01
C LYS A 48 -8.95 14.59 6.73
N VAL A 49 -7.73 14.80 6.22
CA VAL A 49 -6.82 15.82 6.79
C VAL A 49 -7.43 17.21 6.72
N ASN A 50 -8.01 17.60 5.57
CA ASN A 50 -8.65 18.90 5.41
C ASN A 50 -9.83 19.08 6.38
N ASP A 51 -10.70 18.06 6.50
CA ASP A 51 -11.86 18.11 7.40
C ASP A 51 -11.44 18.17 8.87
N MET A 52 -10.49 17.32 9.29
CA MET A 52 -10.03 17.24 10.68
C MET A 52 -9.21 18.46 11.11
N THR A 53 -8.60 19.18 10.17
CA THR A 53 -7.90 20.45 10.46
C THR A 53 -8.82 21.67 10.35
N GLY A 54 -10.10 21.49 10.04
CA GLY A 54 -11.02 22.60 9.79
C GLY A 54 -10.60 23.46 8.59
N GLY A 55 -9.88 22.88 7.63
CA GLY A 55 -9.37 23.57 6.44
C GLY A 55 -8.04 24.30 6.64
N GLU A 56 -7.40 24.20 7.82
CA GLU A 56 -6.07 24.80 8.05
C GLU A 56 -4.96 24.17 7.19
N LEU A 57 -5.07 22.88 6.86
CA LEU A 57 -4.18 22.19 5.92
C LEU A 57 -4.95 21.64 4.74
N LYS A 58 -4.58 22.05 3.53
CA LYS A 58 -5.15 21.58 2.27
C LYS A 58 -4.09 20.81 1.49
N ILE A 59 -4.42 19.58 1.10
CA ILE A 59 -3.56 18.72 0.29
C ILE A 59 -4.22 18.57 -1.09
N GLU A 60 -3.55 19.08 -2.14
CA GLU A 60 -3.89 18.80 -3.53
C GLU A 60 -3.17 17.51 -3.95
N VAL A 61 -3.91 16.49 -4.40
CA VAL A 61 -3.34 15.21 -4.84
C VAL A 61 -3.48 15.08 -6.36
N LEU A 62 -2.36 15.04 -7.04
CA LEU A 62 -2.28 14.83 -8.48
C LEU A 62 -2.13 13.32 -8.80
N PRO A 63 -2.65 12.84 -9.94
CA PRO A 63 -2.45 11.46 -10.37
C PRO A 63 -1.01 11.20 -10.84
N ALA A 64 -0.65 9.93 -10.99
CA ALA A 64 0.65 9.49 -11.50
C ALA A 64 1.00 10.18 -12.84
N GLY A 65 2.25 10.60 -12.95
CA GLY A 65 2.78 11.24 -14.17
C GLY A 65 2.45 12.71 -14.32
N ALA A 66 1.67 13.32 -13.42
CA ALA A 66 1.36 14.76 -13.51
C ALA A 66 2.61 15.64 -13.25
N VAL A 67 3.53 15.21 -12.40
CA VAL A 67 4.78 15.91 -12.08
C VAL A 67 5.99 15.03 -12.40
N VAL A 68 5.98 13.78 -11.93
CA VAL A 68 7.06 12.81 -12.15
C VAL A 68 6.49 11.43 -12.47
N PRO A 69 7.25 10.54 -13.17
CA PRO A 69 6.92 9.13 -13.28
C PRO A 69 6.72 8.47 -11.90
N ALA A 70 5.82 7.49 -11.80
CA ALA A 70 5.40 6.90 -10.53
C ALA A 70 6.58 6.41 -9.65
N PHE A 71 7.59 5.74 -10.25
CA PHE A 71 8.77 5.25 -9.51
C PHE A 71 9.73 6.35 -9.04
N GLN A 72 9.54 7.60 -9.47
CA GLN A 72 10.34 8.75 -9.05
C GLN A 72 9.71 9.56 -7.92
N LEU A 73 8.54 9.13 -7.40
CA LEU A 73 7.81 9.87 -6.38
C LEU A 73 8.65 10.14 -5.12
N LEU A 74 9.36 9.12 -4.60
CA LEU A 74 10.22 9.28 -3.42
C LEU A 74 11.28 10.36 -3.62
N ASP A 75 11.93 10.40 -4.78
CA ASP A 75 12.94 11.41 -5.09
C ASP A 75 12.34 12.81 -5.17
N ALA A 76 11.16 12.93 -5.79
CA ALA A 76 10.47 14.21 -5.92
C ALA A 76 10.07 14.78 -4.56
N VAL A 77 9.54 13.93 -3.66
CA VAL A 77 9.18 14.33 -2.30
C VAL A 77 10.44 14.64 -1.48
N SER A 78 11.45 13.77 -1.51
CA SER A 78 12.70 13.95 -0.77
C SER A 78 13.42 15.26 -1.14
N LYS A 79 13.40 15.65 -2.42
CA LYS A 79 14.02 16.88 -2.92
C LYS A 79 13.12 18.12 -2.78
N GLY A 80 11.89 17.99 -2.31
CA GLY A 80 10.95 19.09 -2.13
C GLY A 80 10.29 19.61 -3.42
N LEU A 81 10.36 18.86 -4.53
CA LEU A 81 9.58 19.14 -5.74
C LEU A 81 8.09 18.94 -5.50
N LEU A 82 7.76 18.00 -4.65
CA LEU A 82 6.42 17.74 -4.09
C LEU A 82 6.51 17.84 -2.56
N ASP A 83 5.46 18.33 -1.92
CA ASP A 83 5.39 18.42 -0.46
C ASP A 83 5.12 17.07 0.20
N GLY A 84 4.55 16.14 -0.56
CA GLY A 84 4.27 14.78 -0.13
C GLY A 84 3.77 13.89 -1.26
N GLY A 85 3.36 12.69 -0.91
CA GLY A 85 2.86 11.72 -1.89
C GLY A 85 2.20 10.51 -1.27
N HIS A 86 1.56 9.73 -2.15
CA HIS A 86 0.90 8.48 -1.81
C HIS A 86 1.36 7.38 -2.75
N GLY A 87 1.90 6.31 -2.20
CA GLY A 87 2.46 5.21 -2.97
C GLY A 87 2.55 3.91 -2.19
N VAL A 88 3.57 3.11 -2.51
CA VAL A 88 3.91 1.85 -1.84
C VAL A 88 5.42 1.68 -1.71
N LEU A 89 5.86 1.10 -0.61
CA LEU A 89 7.28 0.92 -0.30
C LEU A 89 8.00 -0.02 -1.27
N VAL A 90 7.29 -0.98 -1.86
CA VAL A 90 7.87 -1.93 -2.84
C VAL A 90 8.38 -1.23 -4.11
N TYR A 91 7.87 -0.04 -4.44
CA TYR A 91 8.37 0.75 -5.59
C TYR A 91 9.76 1.36 -5.34
N HIS A 92 10.23 1.35 -4.10
CA HIS A 92 11.56 1.85 -3.72
C HIS A 92 12.63 0.74 -3.66
N TYR A 93 12.28 -0.48 -4.09
CA TYR A 93 13.14 -1.66 -4.07
C TYR A 93 14.53 -1.42 -4.67
N GLY A 94 14.61 -0.73 -5.80
CA GLY A 94 15.88 -0.41 -6.46
C GLY A 94 16.80 0.54 -5.68
N LYS A 95 16.28 1.27 -4.68
CA LYS A 95 17.08 2.16 -3.82
C LYS A 95 17.57 1.44 -2.57
N GLN A 96 16.68 0.71 -1.93
CA GLN A 96 16.96 -0.08 -0.73
C GLN A 96 16.04 -1.32 -0.74
N THR A 97 16.66 -2.49 -0.93
CA THR A 97 15.91 -3.74 -1.09
C THR A 97 15.02 -4.07 0.11
N ALA A 98 15.41 -3.66 1.32
CA ALA A 98 14.64 -3.89 2.53
C ALA A 98 13.31 -3.12 2.60
N LEU A 99 13.13 -2.02 1.83
CA LEU A 99 11.86 -1.29 1.77
C LEU A 99 10.73 -2.17 1.20
N ALA A 100 11.07 -3.15 0.34
CA ALA A 100 10.08 -4.08 -0.19
C ALA A 100 9.52 -5.06 0.85
N LEU A 101 10.13 -5.20 2.03
CA LEU A 101 9.63 -6.07 3.10
C LEU A 101 8.33 -5.59 3.75
N TRP A 102 7.85 -4.39 3.41
CA TRP A 102 6.51 -3.91 3.77
C TRP A 102 5.42 -4.32 2.78
N GLY A 103 5.73 -5.17 1.78
CA GLY A 103 4.73 -5.54 0.79
C GLY A 103 5.11 -6.70 -0.13
N SER A 104 6.27 -7.34 0.06
CA SER A 104 6.67 -8.48 -0.77
C SER A 104 6.87 -9.75 0.04
N GLY A 105 6.47 -10.87 -0.54
CA GLY A 105 6.65 -12.19 0.02
C GLY A 105 5.53 -12.65 0.96
N PRO A 106 5.72 -13.79 1.62
CA PRO A 106 4.71 -14.41 2.48
C PRO A 106 4.56 -13.74 3.85
N GLY A 107 5.43 -12.78 4.21
CA GLY A 107 5.37 -12.04 5.46
C GLY A 107 5.40 -12.92 6.72
N PHE A 108 6.04 -14.10 6.68
CA PHE A 108 5.98 -15.09 7.77
C PHE A 108 4.54 -15.47 8.18
N ALA A 109 3.64 -15.60 7.20
CA ALA A 109 2.21 -15.84 7.35
C ALA A 109 1.40 -14.70 7.99
N MET A 110 1.99 -13.53 8.22
CA MET A 110 1.22 -12.36 8.61
C MET A 110 0.30 -11.92 7.47
N ASP A 111 -0.94 -11.57 7.79
CA ASP A 111 -1.78 -10.81 6.88
C ASP A 111 -1.40 -9.32 6.88
N ALA A 112 -2.08 -8.53 6.05
CA ALA A 112 -1.77 -7.11 5.91
C ALA A 112 -2.02 -6.31 7.21
N GLN A 113 -3.00 -6.70 8.02
CA GLN A 113 -3.29 -6.07 9.31
C GLN A 113 -2.21 -6.39 10.36
N MET A 114 -1.72 -7.63 10.38
CA MET A 114 -0.61 -8.03 11.24
C MET A 114 0.68 -7.33 10.86
N LEU A 115 0.93 -7.15 9.55
CA LEU A 115 2.11 -6.43 9.06
C LEU A 115 2.07 -4.95 9.47
N LEU A 116 0.89 -4.29 9.45
CA LEU A 116 0.70 -2.95 10.01
C LEU A 116 0.92 -2.92 11.52
N SER A 117 0.42 -3.94 12.23
CA SER A 117 0.64 -4.07 13.67
C SER A 117 2.12 -4.24 14.02
N TRP A 118 2.87 -5.05 13.23
CA TRP A 118 4.32 -5.11 13.36
C TRP A 118 4.97 -3.76 13.13
N HIS A 119 4.58 -3.03 12.07
CA HIS A 119 5.12 -1.70 11.80
C HIS A 119 4.93 -0.77 12.99
N LYS A 120 3.73 -0.76 13.58
CA LYS A 120 3.36 0.17 14.65
C LYS A 120 3.91 -0.21 16.03
N TYR A 121 3.95 -1.50 16.35
CA TYR A 121 4.24 -2.01 17.70
C TYR A 121 5.40 -3.03 17.77
N GLY A 122 5.92 -3.44 16.62
CA GLY A 122 7.00 -4.44 16.52
C GLY A 122 8.35 -3.88 16.08
N GLY A 123 8.52 -2.55 16.10
CA GLY A 123 9.79 -1.90 15.73
C GLY A 123 9.91 -1.53 14.26
N GLY A 124 8.85 -1.74 13.46
CA GLY A 124 8.86 -1.43 12.01
C GLY A 124 9.03 0.06 11.72
N LYS A 125 8.46 0.94 12.57
CA LYS A 125 8.55 2.39 12.39
C LYS A 125 9.99 2.91 12.46
N GLU A 126 10.73 2.48 13.46
CA GLU A 126 12.13 2.84 13.67
C GLU A 126 13.02 2.29 12.54
N LEU A 127 12.76 1.05 12.13
CA LEU A 127 13.47 0.42 11.02
C LEU A 127 13.22 1.11 9.69
N LEU A 128 11.99 1.55 9.42
CA LEU A 128 11.65 2.30 8.22
C LEU A 128 12.39 3.64 8.17
N ALA A 129 12.44 4.36 9.30
CA ALA A 129 13.19 5.61 9.40
C ALA A 129 14.69 5.38 9.17
N GLU A 130 15.27 4.31 9.72
CA GLU A 130 16.66 3.92 9.49
C GLU A 130 16.93 3.61 8.01
N LEU A 131 16.01 2.91 7.32
CA LEU A 131 16.14 2.61 5.90
C LEU A 131 16.09 3.87 5.03
N TYR A 132 15.18 4.80 5.29
CA TYR A 132 15.14 6.07 4.55
C TYR A 132 16.39 6.92 4.79
N ASN A 133 16.88 6.97 6.03
CA ASN A 133 18.14 7.63 6.33
C ASN A 133 19.33 6.99 5.58
N SER A 134 19.34 5.66 5.44
CA SER A 134 20.43 4.94 4.75
C SER A 134 20.57 5.29 3.27
N VAL A 135 19.50 5.76 2.66
CA VAL A 135 19.48 6.20 1.24
C VAL A 135 19.42 7.72 1.10
N GLY A 136 19.59 8.47 2.20
CA GLY A 136 19.56 9.93 2.19
C GLY A 136 18.18 10.52 1.82
N ALA A 137 17.10 9.79 2.01
CA ALA A 137 15.76 10.29 1.72
C ALA A 137 15.23 11.19 2.84
N ASN A 138 14.93 12.45 2.50
CA ASN A 138 14.39 13.45 3.43
C ASN A 138 12.86 13.37 3.49
N VAL A 139 12.33 12.28 4.03
CA VAL A 139 10.89 12.04 4.15
C VAL A 139 10.47 11.62 5.55
N VAL A 140 9.22 11.92 5.90
CA VAL A 140 8.48 11.30 7.00
C VAL A 140 7.43 10.41 6.38
N SER A 141 7.43 9.14 6.73
CA SER A 141 6.61 8.11 6.11
C SER A 141 5.65 7.47 7.11
N PHE A 142 4.44 7.22 6.64
CA PHE A 142 3.35 6.56 7.37
C PHE A 142 2.79 5.42 6.51
N PRO A 143 3.23 4.17 6.71
CA PRO A 143 2.52 3.01 6.18
C PRO A 143 1.10 2.94 6.74
N TYR A 144 0.13 2.66 5.87
CA TYR A 144 -1.28 2.61 6.25
C TYR A 144 -2.09 1.71 5.32
N GLY A 145 -3.31 1.40 5.75
CA GLY A 145 -4.31 0.74 4.93
C GLY A 145 -3.85 -0.64 4.44
N PRO A 146 -4.40 -1.73 5.00
CA PRO A 146 -3.99 -3.06 4.62
C PRO A 146 -4.44 -3.37 3.19
N MET A 147 -3.52 -3.85 2.36
CA MET A 147 -3.82 -4.52 1.10
C MET A 147 -3.84 -6.03 1.32
N PRO A 148 -4.93 -6.74 0.99
CA PRO A 148 -5.00 -8.19 1.11
C PRO A 148 -4.10 -8.89 0.08
N THR A 149 -4.04 -10.23 0.17
CA THR A 149 -3.29 -11.07 -0.77
C THR A 149 -3.65 -10.74 -2.21
N GLN A 150 -2.64 -10.46 -3.02
CA GLN A 150 -2.79 -10.20 -4.44
C GLN A 150 -3.00 -11.49 -5.24
N PRO A 151 -3.64 -11.43 -6.43
CA PRO A 151 -3.67 -12.54 -7.36
C PRO A 151 -2.25 -12.89 -7.83
N LEU A 152 -2.02 -14.15 -8.22
CA LEU A 152 -0.80 -14.52 -8.93
C LEU A 152 -0.65 -13.67 -10.21
N GLY A 153 -1.76 -13.34 -10.83
CA GLY A 153 -1.80 -12.39 -11.93
C GLY A 153 -2.77 -12.76 -13.04
N TRP A 154 -2.68 -12.00 -14.12
CA TRP A 154 -3.46 -12.12 -15.35
C TRP A 154 -2.61 -12.77 -16.42
N PHE A 155 -3.16 -13.82 -17.06
CA PHE A 155 -2.45 -14.69 -17.99
C PHE A 155 -3.26 -14.95 -19.25
N LYS A 156 -2.61 -15.30 -20.36
CA LYS A 156 -3.30 -15.72 -21.60
C LYS A 156 -4.01 -17.08 -21.45
N ARG A 157 -3.51 -17.93 -20.53
CA ARG A 157 -4.07 -19.25 -20.19
C ARG A 157 -3.79 -19.56 -18.72
N PRO A 158 -4.56 -20.47 -18.09
CA PRO A 158 -4.29 -20.88 -16.72
C PRO A 158 -2.88 -21.45 -16.55
N VAL A 159 -2.23 -21.07 -15.44
CA VAL A 159 -0.94 -21.63 -15.00
C VAL A 159 -1.25 -22.86 -14.14
N THR A 160 -0.80 -24.01 -14.55
CA THR A 160 -1.13 -25.31 -13.93
C THR A 160 0.04 -25.96 -13.21
N LYS A 161 1.28 -25.59 -13.55
CA LYS A 161 2.52 -26.09 -12.98
C LYS A 161 3.60 -25.02 -12.98
N VAL A 162 4.62 -25.19 -12.16
CA VAL A 162 5.74 -24.24 -12.03
C VAL A 162 6.41 -23.95 -13.38
N ASP A 163 6.58 -24.97 -14.22
CA ASP A 163 7.20 -24.81 -15.53
C ASP A 163 6.45 -23.89 -16.49
N ASP A 164 5.16 -23.66 -16.27
CA ASP A 164 4.37 -22.73 -17.07
C ASP A 164 4.81 -21.25 -16.85
N LEU A 165 5.57 -20.97 -15.81
CA LEU A 165 6.16 -19.65 -15.55
C LEU A 165 7.46 -19.41 -16.32
N LYS A 166 8.14 -20.47 -16.79
CA LYS A 166 9.42 -20.35 -17.47
C LYS A 166 9.31 -19.57 -18.78
N GLY A 167 10.17 -18.57 -18.92
CA GLY A 167 10.23 -17.73 -20.12
C GLY A 167 9.12 -16.72 -20.29
N LEU A 168 8.11 -16.67 -19.39
CA LEU A 168 7.08 -15.66 -19.45
C LEU A 168 7.66 -14.27 -19.23
N LYS A 169 7.32 -13.33 -20.10
CA LYS A 169 7.56 -11.90 -19.88
C LYS A 169 6.54 -11.43 -18.84
N PHE A 170 6.96 -11.42 -17.59
CA PHE A 170 6.08 -11.23 -16.44
C PHE A 170 6.37 -9.88 -15.77
N ARG A 171 5.32 -9.09 -15.51
CA ARG A 171 5.44 -7.87 -14.73
C ARG A 171 5.21 -8.16 -13.25
N THR A 172 6.17 -7.76 -12.43
CA THR A 172 6.03 -7.68 -10.97
C THR A 172 6.97 -6.62 -10.40
N VAL A 173 6.91 -6.39 -9.08
CA VAL A 173 7.70 -5.38 -8.35
C VAL A 173 8.27 -5.93 -7.05
N GLY A 174 9.18 -5.19 -6.42
CA GLY A 174 9.76 -5.56 -5.13
C GLY A 174 10.60 -6.84 -5.19
N ILE A 175 10.62 -7.61 -4.10
CA ILE A 175 11.35 -8.89 -3.99
C ILE A 175 10.77 -9.94 -4.95
N SER A 176 9.51 -9.78 -5.35
CA SER A 176 8.86 -10.67 -6.31
C SER A 176 9.58 -10.72 -7.65
N ILE A 177 10.35 -9.67 -8.01
CA ILE A 177 11.26 -9.69 -9.17
C ILE A 177 12.25 -10.85 -9.05
N ASP A 178 12.91 -10.99 -7.91
CA ASP A 178 13.90 -12.06 -7.68
C ASP A 178 13.23 -13.44 -7.62
N VAL A 179 12.08 -13.53 -6.95
CA VAL A 179 11.31 -14.78 -6.82
C VAL A 179 10.87 -15.30 -8.19
N PHE A 180 10.23 -14.47 -9.01
CA PHE A 180 9.78 -14.91 -10.34
C PHE A 180 10.94 -15.13 -11.31
N THR A 181 12.03 -14.37 -11.20
CA THR A 181 13.27 -14.63 -11.95
C THR A 181 13.85 -16.00 -11.60
N ALA A 182 13.90 -16.36 -10.32
CA ALA A 182 14.34 -17.68 -9.87
C ALA A 182 13.38 -18.83 -10.28
N LEU A 183 12.09 -18.52 -10.46
CA LEU A 183 11.11 -19.44 -11.05
C LEU A 183 11.21 -19.54 -12.58
N GLY A 184 12.13 -18.78 -13.20
CA GLY A 184 12.46 -18.85 -14.64
C GLY A 184 11.69 -17.86 -15.51
N ALA A 185 10.95 -16.90 -14.96
CA ALA A 185 10.29 -15.86 -15.72
C ALA A 185 11.26 -14.77 -16.19
N ALA A 186 10.96 -14.12 -17.32
CA ALA A 186 11.61 -12.90 -17.78
C ALA A 186 10.88 -11.69 -17.18
N VAL A 187 11.39 -11.18 -16.04
CA VAL A 187 10.69 -10.19 -15.25
C VAL A 187 11.00 -8.76 -15.68
N ASN A 188 9.95 -7.94 -15.77
CA ASN A 188 10.03 -6.49 -15.98
C ASN A 188 9.19 -5.75 -14.92
N ALA A 189 9.76 -4.70 -14.33
CA ALA A 189 9.02 -3.80 -13.42
C ALA A 189 8.44 -2.62 -14.21
N LEU A 190 7.12 -2.44 -14.10
CA LEU A 190 6.39 -1.31 -14.68
C LEU A 190 5.41 -0.75 -13.66
N PRO A 191 5.17 0.58 -13.65
CA PRO A 191 4.09 1.17 -12.87
C PRO A 191 2.73 0.64 -13.32
N GLY A 192 1.74 0.60 -12.39
CA GLY A 192 0.41 0.06 -12.66
C GLY A 192 -0.28 0.60 -13.91
N GLY A 193 -0.16 1.91 -14.17
CA GLY A 193 -0.77 2.56 -15.33
C GLY A 193 -0.20 2.16 -16.70
N GLU A 194 0.94 1.48 -16.75
CA GLU A 194 1.61 1.07 -17.99
C GLU A 194 1.38 -0.40 -18.34
N ILE A 195 0.87 -1.21 -17.40
CA ILE A 195 0.81 -2.66 -17.51
C ILE A 195 -0.11 -3.11 -18.65
N VAL A 196 -1.36 -2.66 -18.66
CA VAL A 196 -2.36 -3.10 -19.65
C VAL A 196 -1.92 -2.78 -21.07
N SER A 197 -1.38 -1.59 -21.31
CA SER A 197 -0.82 -1.22 -22.62
C SER A 197 0.40 -2.07 -23.00
N ALA A 198 1.23 -2.49 -22.05
CA ALA A 198 2.36 -3.38 -22.31
C ALA A 198 1.90 -4.81 -22.64
N MET A 199 0.85 -5.31 -21.97
CA MET A 199 0.21 -6.60 -22.29
C MET A 199 -0.45 -6.59 -23.67
N ASP A 200 -1.20 -5.54 -24.01
CA ASP A 200 -1.87 -5.37 -25.30
C ASP A 200 -0.88 -5.39 -26.46
N ARG A 201 0.25 -4.71 -26.32
CA ARG A 201 1.32 -4.69 -27.33
C ARG A 201 2.21 -5.94 -27.36
N GLY A 202 1.96 -6.93 -26.49
CA GLY A 202 2.77 -8.16 -26.42
C GLY A 202 4.18 -7.96 -25.82
N LEU A 203 4.43 -6.84 -25.16
CA LEU A 203 5.67 -6.62 -24.40
C LEU A 203 5.68 -7.43 -23.12
N LEU A 204 4.50 -7.78 -22.60
CA LEU A 204 4.29 -8.69 -21.48
C LEU A 204 3.37 -9.85 -21.91
N ASP A 205 3.66 -11.03 -21.42
CA ASP A 205 2.79 -12.21 -21.56
C ASP A 205 1.79 -12.32 -20.42
N ALA A 206 2.17 -11.84 -19.24
CA ALA A 206 1.38 -11.84 -18.02
C ALA A 206 1.83 -10.74 -17.06
N ALA A 207 0.94 -10.38 -16.14
CA ALA A 207 1.22 -9.39 -15.11
C ALA A 207 0.35 -9.63 -13.87
N GLU A 208 0.88 -9.32 -12.71
CA GLU A 208 0.08 -9.05 -11.50
C GLU A 208 -0.14 -7.54 -11.35
N PHE A 209 -1.17 -7.16 -10.60
CA PHE A 209 -1.26 -5.80 -10.08
C PHE A 209 -1.75 -5.81 -8.63
N ASN A 210 -3.09 -5.93 -8.37
CA ASN A 210 -3.49 -5.92 -6.96
C ASN A 210 -4.84 -6.58 -6.65
N ASN A 211 -5.96 -6.03 -7.14
CA ASN A 211 -7.30 -6.41 -6.70
C ASN A 211 -8.34 -6.22 -7.81
N ALA A 212 -9.54 -6.76 -7.58
CA ALA A 212 -10.61 -6.74 -8.57
C ALA A 212 -10.99 -5.32 -9.04
N SER A 213 -11.03 -4.32 -8.15
CA SER A 213 -11.43 -2.95 -8.50
C SER A 213 -10.35 -2.22 -9.31
N SER A 214 -9.09 -2.27 -8.84
CA SER A 214 -7.97 -1.68 -9.58
C SER A 214 -7.78 -2.35 -10.93
N ASP A 215 -7.74 -3.68 -10.96
CA ASP A 215 -7.48 -4.44 -12.17
C ASP A 215 -8.58 -4.21 -13.20
N ARG A 216 -9.85 -4.16 -12.77
CA ARG A 216 -10.99 -3.84 -13.63
C ARG A 216 -10.91 -2.41 -14.17
N ALA A 217 -10.71 -1.42 -13.28
CA ALA A 217 -10.63 -0.01 -13.67
C ALA A 217 -9.48 0.28 -14.63
N LEU A 218 -8.35 -0.43 -14.49
CA LEU A 218 -7.20 -0.30 -15.39
C LEU A 218 -7.40 -0.99 -16.74
N GLY A 219 -8.37 -1.94 -16.85
CA GLY A 219 -8.70 -2.61 -18.09
C GLY A 219 -7.98 -3.96 -18.29
N PHE A 220 -7.56 -4.63 -17.23
CA PHE A 220 -6.95 -5.98 -17.36
C PHE A 220 -7.85 -6.97 -18.07
N ALA A 221 -9.15 -6.87 -17.82
CA ALA A 221 -10.15 -7.72 -18.50
C ALA A 221 -10.21 -7.50 -20.02
N ASP A 222 -9.73 -6.40 -20.56
CA ASP A 222 -9.73 -6.14 -22.00
C ASP A 222 -8.60 -6.91 -22.71
N VAL A 223 -7.50 -7.19 -22.00
CA VAL A 223 -6.29 -7.84 -22.54
C VAL A 223 -6.10 -9.29 -22.08
N SER A 224 -6.83 -9.71 -21.03
CA SER A 224 -6.82 -11.09 -20.54
C SER A 224 -8.17 -11.47 -19.93
N LYS A 225 -8.56 -12.73 -20.12
CA LYS A 225 -9.78 -13.30 -19.50
C LYS A 225 -9.46 -14.35 -18.43
N VAL A 226 -8.20 -14.51 -18.07
CA VAL A 226 -7.74 -15.49 -17.07
C VAL A 226 -7.00 -14.77 -15.95
N CYS A 227 -7.55 -14.87 -14.74
CA CYS A 227 -6.90 -14.39 -13.52
C CYS A 227 -6.65 -15.57 -12.57
N MET A 228 -5.39 -15.74 -12.15
CA MET A 228 -4.98 -16.77 -11.19
C MET A 228 -4.97 -16.17 -9.78
N LEU A 229 -5.81 -16.67 -8.89
CA LEU A 229 -5.97 -16.18 -7.52
C LEU A 229 -4.99 -16.88 -6.56
N GLN A 230 -4.65 -16.17 -5.50
CA GLN A 230 -3.78 -16.61 -4.40
C GLN A 230 -2.31 -16.71 -4.83
N SER A 231 -1.45 -16.01 -4.10
CA SER A 231 -0.01 -16.08 -4.30
C SER A 231 0.72 -15.58 -3.06
N TYR A 232 1.88 -16.14 -2.81
CA TYR A 232 2.76 -15.68 -1.73
C TYR A 232 3.73 -14.59 -2.15
N HIS A 233 3.72 -14.15 -3.39
CA HIS A 233 4.65 -13.12 -3.87
C HIS A 233 4.40 -11.75 -3.21
N GLN A 234 3.13 -11.41 -2.98
CA GLN A 234 2.65 -10.25 -2.21
C GLN A 234 1.41 -10.66 -1.41
N ASN A 235 1.66 -11.43 -0.34
CA ASN A 235 0.61 -11.93 0.52
C ASN A 235 -0.08 -10.83 1.33
N ALA A 236 0.69 -9.82 1.71
CA ALA A 236 0.25 -8.65 2.44
C ALA A 236 1.07 -7.44 2.02
N GLU A 237 0.43 -6.30 1.84
CA GLU A 237 1.09 -5.06 1.48
C GLU A 237 0.44 -3.88 2.19
N GLN A 238 1.11 -2.74 2.19
CA GLN A 238 0.65 -1.49 2.78
C GLN A 238 0.88 -0.35 1.81
N PHE A 239 -0.04 0.60 1.81
CA PHE A 239 0.20 1.90 1.22
C PHE A 239 1.17 2.71 2.05
N GLU A 240 1.69 3.74 1.45
CA GLU A 240 2.55 4.71 2.08
C GLU A 240 2.05 6.13 1.82
N ILE A 241 1.91 6.88 2.91
CA ILE A 241 1.79 8.33 2.89
C ILE A 241 3.14 8.89 3.25
N MET A 242 3.74 9.71 2.39
CA MET A 242 5.01 10.36 2.65
C MET A 242 4.92 11.88 2.58
N PHE A 243 5.63 12.55 3.45
CA PHE A 243 5.83 13.99 3.47
C PHE A 243 7.29 14.34 3.25
N ASN A 244 7.58 15.43 2.56
CA ASN A 244 8.90 16.04 2.65
C ASN A 244 9.18 16.38 4.13
N LYS A 245 10.33 15.94 4.65
CA LYS A 245 10.65 16.02 6.07
C LYS A 245 10.62 17.46 6.61
N ALA A 246 11.26 18.40 5.90
CA ALA A 246 11.31 19.79 6.33
C ALA A 246 9.91 20.44 6.34
N LYS A 247 9.07 20.12 5.33
CA LYS A 247 7.68 20.58 5.26
C LYS A 247 6.85 20.03 6.43
N PHE A 248 6.99 18.75 6.74
CA PHE A 248 6.26 18.11 7.84
C PHE A 248 6.71 18.67 9.22
N GLU A 249 8.02 18.78 9.45
CA GLU A 249 8.57 19.29 10.70
C GLU A 249 8.23 20.77 10.93
N GLY A 250 8.06 21.55 9.86
CA GLY A 250 7.62 22.95 9.90
C GLY A 250 6.15 23.17 10.21
N LEU A 251 5.30 22.10 10.20
CA LEU A 251 3.89 22.19 10.55
C LEU A 251 3.71 22.40 12.05
N PRO A 252 2.65 23.13 12.47
CA PRO A 252 2.23 23.19 13.87
C PRO A 252 2.02 21.79 14.46
N GLU A 253 2.34 21.61 15.74
CA GLU A 253 2.23 20.32 16.42
C GLU A 253 0.82 19.72 16.31
N LYS A 254 -0.21 20.56 16.48
CA LYS A 254 -1.62 20.13 16.33
C LYS A 254 -1.91 19.55 14.93
N ILE A 255 -1.33 20.12 13.89
CA ILE A 255 -1.52 19.65 12.51
C ILE A 255 -0.79 18.32 12.32
N ARG A 256 0.44 18.17 12.84
CA ARG A 256 1.15 16.89 12.80
C ARG A 256 0.39 15.77 13.53
N ALA A 257 -0.22 16.09 14.68
CA ALA A 257 -1.07 15.15 15.41
C ALA A 257 -2.30 14.75 14.60
N VAL A 258 -2.97 15.70 13.93
CA VAL A 258 -4.09 15.41 13.02
C VAL A 258 -3.64 14.51 11.87
N ILE A 259 -2.52 14.78 11.22
CA ILE A 259 -1.97 13.96 10.14
C ILE A 259 -1.81 12.51 10.60
N ALA A 260 -1.17 12.28 11.75
CA ALA A 260 -0.96 10.94 12.28
C ALA A 260 -2.28 10.18 12.57
N ASN A 261 -3.28 10.87 13.12
CA ASN A 261 -4.60 10.28 13.38
C ASN A 261 -5.42 10.08 12.09
N ALA A 262 -5.29 10.97 11.11
CA ALA A 262 -5.94 10.85 9.82
C ALA A 262 -5.43 9.62 9.03
N VAL A 263 -4.15 9.24 9.20
CA VAL A 263 -3.58 8.00 8.65
C VAL A 263 -4.36 6.77 9.15
N GLU A 264 -4.59 6.67 10.46
CA GLU A 264 -5.35 5.58 11.07
C GLU A 264 -6.82 5.57 10.59
N ALA A 265 -7.47 6.73 10.60
CA ALA A 265 -8.86 6.89 10.17
C ALA A 265 -9.01 6.54 8.67
N ALA A 266 -8.09 6.98 7.82
CA ALA A 266 -8.10 6.67 6.39
C ALA A 266 -7.81 5.19 6.14
N GLY A 267 -6.89 4.59 6.88
CA GLY A 267 -6.57 3.16 6.76
C GLY A 267 -7.75 2.26 7.09
N GLN A 268 -8.49 2.58 8.16
CA GLN A 268 -9.68 1.82 8.52
C GLN A 268 -10.81 1.99 7.51
N ASP A 269 -11.11 3.23 7.09
CA ASP A 269 -12.15 3.51 6.11
C ASP A 269 -11.85 2.84 4.76
N MET A 270 -10.61 2.95 4.30
CA MET A 270 -10.12 2.27 3.11
C MET A 270 -10.33 0.75 3.19
N SER A 271 -10.02 0.13 4.33
CA SER A 271 -10.18 -1.31 4.54
C SER A 271 -11.64 -1.75 4.39
N LEU A 272 -12.59 -0.98 4.92
CA LEU A 272 -14.02 -1.23 4.79
C LEU A 272 -14.50 -1.02 3.33
N LYS A 273 -14.11 0.09 2.71
CA LYS A 273 -14.42 0.41 1.31
C LYS A 273 -13.88 -0.66 0.37
N ALA A 274 -12.65 -1.16 0.63
CA ALA A 274 -12.03 -2.21 -0.16
C ALA A 274 -12.84 -3.51 -0.14
N ILE A 275 -13.33 -3.96 1.01
CA ILE A 275 -14.15 -5.17 1.11
C ILE A 275 -15.41 -5.04 0.25
N ASP A 276 -16.12 -3.91 0.33
CA ASP A 276 -17.33 -3.65 -0.44
C ASP A 276 -17.03 -3.61 -1.95
N ARG A 277 -16.12 -2.73 -2.37
CA ARG A 277 -15.83 -2.50 -3.79
C ARG A 277 -15.16 -3.70 -4.46
N TYR A 278 -14.17 -4.35 -3.80
CA TYR A 278 -13.50 -5.51 -4.39
C TYR A 278 -14.44 -6.70 -4.57
N SER A 279 -15.37 -6.92 -3.63
CA SER A 279 -16.35 -8.00 -3.74
C SER A 279 -17.37 -7.76 -4.85
N GLN A 280 -17.82 -6.52 -5.05
CA GLN A 280 -18.71 -6.16 -6.16
C GLN A 280 -17.99 -6.32 -7.51
N ASP A 281 -16.81 -5.71 -7.67
CA ASP A 281 -16.04 -5.77 -8.92
C ASP A 281 -15.58 -7.19 -9.25
N TYR A 282 -15.28 -8.03 -8.25
CA TYR A 282 -14.98 -9.44 -8.44
C TYR A 282 -16.15 -10.19 -9.11
N ILE A 283 -17.39 -9.94 -8.70
CA ILE A 283 -18.58 -10.52 -9.34
C ILE A 283 -18.80 -9.92 -10.73
N GLU A 284 -18.60 -8.62 -10.90
CA GLU A 284 -18.77 -7.98 -12.21
C GLU A 284 -17.72 -8.44 -13.23
N LEU A 285 -16.49 -8.65 -12.84
CA LEU A 285 -15.46 -9.25 -13.70
C LEU A 285 -15.90 -10.63 -14.23
N GLN A 286 -16.57 -11.43 -13.41
CA GLN A 286 -17.09 -12.75 -13.83
C GLN A 286 -18.31 -12.64 -14.74
N THR A 287 -19.27 -11.79 -14.38
CA THR A 287 -20.62 -11.78 -14.99
C THR A 287 -20.73 -10.82 -16.16
N LYS A 288 -20.02 -9.69 -16.13
CA LYS A 288 -20.06 -8.67 -17.19
C LYS A 288 -18.83 -8.75 -18.11
N ASP A 289 -17.65 -8.94 -17.53
CA ASP A 289 -16.39 -8.89 -18.26
C ASP A 289 -15.90 -10.29 -18.71
N ASN A 290 -16.64 -11.36 -18.36
CA ASN A 290 -16.37 -12.75 -18.73
C ASN A 290 -14.98 -13.26 -18.28
N VAL A 291 -14.45 -12.76 -17.16
CA VAL A 291 -13.19 -13.21 -16.58
C VAL A 291 -13.37 -14.56 -15.90
N LYS A 292 -12.42 -15.46 -16.11
CA LYS A 292 -12.36 -16.76 -15.46
C LYS A 292 -11.27 -16.71 -14.38
N PHE A 293 -11.70 -16.92 -13.14
CA PHE A 293 -10.80 -16.99 -11.99
C PHE A 293 -10.44 -18.44 -11.69
N TYR A 294 -9.16 -18.69 -11.49
CA TYR A 294 -8.60 -19.99 -11.13
C TYR A 294 -7.78 -19.85 -9.85
N LYS A 295 -7.84 -20.86 -8.99
CA LYS A 295 -6.91 -20.94 -7.86
C LYS A 295 -5.53 -21.36 -8.34
N THR A 296 -4.51 -20.72 -7.81
CA THR A 296 -3.13 -21.14 -8.04
C THR A 296 -2.89 -22.53 -7.42
N PRO A 297 -2.36 -23.50 -8.18
CA PRO A 297 -2.06 -24.83 -7.67
C PRO A 297 -1.10 -24.81 -6.47
N ASP A 298 -1.34 -25.68 -5.49
CA ASP A 298 -0.51 -25.80 -4.28
C ASP A 298 0.99 -26.03 -4.57
N ALA A 299 1.30 -26.75 -5.64
CA ALA A 299 2.69 -26.96 -6.05
C ALA A 299 3.42 -25.66 -6.41
N ILE A 300 2.71 -24.70 -7.02
CA ILE A 300 3.25 -23.37 -7.33
C ILE A 300 3.40 -22.56 -6.04
N LEU A 301 2.39 -22.57 -5.16
CA LEU A 301 2.44 -21.88 -3.89
C LEU A 301 3.59 -22.36 -3.01
N LYS A 302 3.78 -23.68 -2.90
CA LYS A 302 4.90 -24.27 -2.16
C LYS A 302 6.25 -23.85 -2.75
N ARG A 303 6.38 -23.88 -4.08
CA ARG A 303 7.64 -23.48 -4.73
C ARG A 303 7.91 -21.99 -4.54
N GLN A 304 6.89 -21.13 -4.51
CA GLN A 304 7.08 -19.71 -4.16
C GLN A 304 7.68 -19.53 -2.77
N LEU A 305 7.22 -20.27 -1.76
CA LEU A 305 7.77 -20.21 -0.39
C LEU A 305 9.24 -20.64 -0.38
N GLU A 306 9.56 -21.78 -0.99
CA GLU A 306 10.95 -22.28 -1.05
C GLU A 306 11.89 -21.28 -1.74
N VAL A 307 11.48 -20.74 -2.89
CA VAL A 307 12.29 -19.75 -3.63
C VAL A 307 12.40 -18.45 -2.87
N TYR A 308 11.33 -18.02 -2.20
CA TYR A 308 11.39 -16.84 -1.34
C TYR A 308 12.45 -17.01 -0.24
N ASP A 309 12.49 -18.16 0.43
CA ASP A 309 13.50 -18.44 1.47
C ASP A 309 14.92 -18.36 0.91
N GLU A 310 15.17 -18.95 -0.27
CA GLU A 310 16.48 -18.86 -0.96
C GLU A 310 16.86 -17.39 -1.23
N VAL A 311 15.93 -16.58 -1.74
CA VAL A 311 16.12 -15.16 -2.08
C VAL A 311 16.42 -14.33 -0.83
N VAL A 312 15.62 -14.46 0.24
CA VAL A 312 15.79 -13.61 1.43
C VAL A 312 17.03 -14.00 2.25
N ILE A 313 17.45 -15.27 2.24
CA ILE A 313 18.72 -15.71 2.83
C ILE A 313 19.89 -15.00 2.13
N LYS A 314 19.91 -15.01 0.79
CA LYS A 314 20.92 -14.31 -0.01
C LYS A 314 20.92 -12.81 0.28
N LYS A 315 19.75 -12.15 0.19
CA LYS A 315 19.63 -10.70 0.46
C LYS A 315 20.04 -10.33 1.89
N SER A 316 19.73 -11.19 2.87
CA SER A 316 20.17 -10.98 4.26
C SER A 316 21.68 -11.07 4.44
N ALA A 317 22.36 -11.87 3.63
CA ALA A 317 23.82 -11.94 3.64
C ALA A 317 24.47 -10.69 2.99
N GLU A 318 23.82 -10.12 1.98
CA GLU A 318 24.32 -8.96 1.22
C GLU A 318 23.99 -7.61 1.88
N ASN A 319 22.86 -7.53 2.63
CA ASN A 319 22.36 -6.28 3.21
C ASN A 319 22.02 -6.45 4.70
N PRO A 320 22.85 -5.90 5.62
CA PRO A 320 22.62 -6.01 7.06
C PRO A 320 21.28 -5.38 7.52
N LEU A 321 20.83 -4.29 6.88
CA LEU A 321 19.52 -3.69 7.19
C LEU A 321 18.36 -4.58 6.76
N PHE A 322 18.47 -5.26 5.61
CA PHE A 322 17.51 -6.25 5.18
C PHE A 322 17.38 -7.38 6.22
N LYS A 323 18.52 -7.92 6.67
CA LYS A 323 18.56 -8.94 7.72
C LYS A 323 17.91 -8.46 9.02
N LYS A 324 18.19 -7.21 9.43
CA LYS A 324 17.63 -6.61 10.65
C LYS A 324 16.11 -6.52 10.58
N VAL A 325 15.55 -6.10 9.44
CA VAL A 325 14.09 -6.05 9.23
C VAL A 325 13.50 -7.45 9.27
N MET A 326 14.08 -8.43 8.55
CA MET A 326 13.62 -9.82 8.54
C MET A 326 13.59 -10.42 9.94
N GLN A 327 14.62 -10.19 10.76
CA GLN A 327 14.66 -10.68 12.15
C GLN A 327 13.57 -10.06 13.01
N SER A 328 13.31 -8.76 12.85
CA SER A 328 12.24 -8.07 13.57
C SER A 328 10.86 -8.60 13.17
N GLN A 329 10.60 -8.76 11.87
CA GLN A 329 9.35 -9.34 11.38
C GLN A 329 9.16 -10.77 11.88
N LEU A 330 10.19 -11.62 11.80
CA LEU A 330 10.14 -13.01 12.26
C LEU A 330 9.77 -13.10 13.75
N ALA A 331 10.38 -12.29 14.60
CA ALA A 331 10.12 -12.27 16.03
C ALA A 331 8.68 -11.87 16.37
N PHE A 332 8.14 -10.87 15.66
CA PHE A 332 6.74 -10.45 15.81
C PHE A 332 5.76 -11.48 15.25
N ALA A 333 6.01 -11.96 14.03
CA ALA A 333 5.15 -12.90 13.33
C ALA A 333 4.93 -14.18 14.12
N LYS A 334 5.99 -14.74 14.72
CA LYS A 334 5.91 -15.98 15.52
C LYS A 334 4.79 -15.95 16.55
N ARG A 335 4.65 -14.84 17.31
CA ARG A 335 3.61 -14.72 18.33
C ARG A 335 2.25 -14.30 17.76
N ALA A 336 2.22 -13.43 16.75
CA ALA A 336 0.99 -12.91 16.19
C ALA A 336 0.24 -13.98 15.38
N THR A 337 0.97 -14.71 14.52
CA THR A 337 0.36 -15.79 13.72
C THR A 337 -0.03 -17.00 14.56
N GLN A 338 0.75 -17.33 15.61
CA GLN A 338 0.35 -18.39 16.55
C GLN A 338 -0.97 -18.04 17.23
N TRP A 339 -1.08 -16.81 17.76
CA TRP A 339 -2.33 -16.36 18.39
C TRP A 339 -3.52 -16.44 17.42
N GLU A 340 -3.35 -16.02 16.17
CA GLU A 340 -4.43 -16.11 15.18
C GLU A 340 -4.82 -17.56 14.90
N GLN A 341 -3.84 -18.44 14.64
CA GLN A 341 -4.12 -19.85 14.35
C GLN A 341 -4.85 -20.54 15.49
N ASP A 342 -4.55 -20.17 16.74
CA ASP A 342 -5.18 -20.77 17.93
C ASP A 342 -6.57 -20.19 18.24
N THR A 343 -6.87 -18.96 17.81
CA THR A 343 -8.07 -18.23 18.24
C THR A 343 -9.11 -17.99 17.13
N VAL A 344 -8.68 -17.89 15.87
CA VAL A 344 -9.60 -17.63 14.75
C VAL A 344 -10.26 -18.92 14.28
N VAL A 345 -11.59 -18.93 14.26
CA VAL A 345 -12.36 -20.07 13.76
C VAL A 345 -12.14 -20.30 12.26
N ASN A 346 -12.27 -21.53 11.81
CA ASN A 346 -12.15 -21.89 10.41
C ASN A 346 -13.27 -21.24 9.56
N ARG A 347 -12.96 -20.11 8.94
CA ARG A 347 -13.91 -19.36 8.09
C ARG A 347 -14.35 -20.16 6.88
N ARG A 348 -13.52 -21.08 6.37
CA ARG A 348 -13.88 -21.94 5.23
C ARG A 348 -15.01 -22.89 5.61
N MET A 349 -14.98 -23.45 6.82
CA MET A 349 -16.05 -24.32 7.32
C MET A 349 -17.38 -23.57 7.36
N ALA A 350 -17.40 -22.33 7.87
CA ALA A 350 -18.60 -21.50 7.91
C ALA A 350 -19.07 -21.11 6.49
N PHE A 351 -18.14 -20.78 5.58
CA PHE A 351 -18.46 -20.47 4.20
C PHE A 351 -19.16 -21.67 3.50
N ASP A 352 -18.61 -22.87 3.63
CA ASP A 352 -19.16 -24.07 3.02
C ASP A 352 -20.53 -24.43 3.63
N HIS A 353 -20.73 -24.17 4.93
CA HIS A 353 -22.02 -24.35 5.61
C HIS A 353 -23.10 -23.43 5.02
N TYR A 354 -22.82 -22.15 4.78
CA TYR A 354 -23.82 -21.21 4.28
C TYR A 354 -23.95 -21.23 2.76
N TRP A 355 -22.86 -21.32 2.03
CA TRP A 355 -22.80 -21.08 0.58
C TRP A 355 -22.43 -22.31 -0.25
N GLY A 356 -22.14 -23.44 0.36
CA GLY A 356 -21.88 -24.71 -0.34
C GLY A 356 -23.08 -25.20 -1.14
N ALA A 357 -22.92 -26.31 -1.86
CA ALA A 357 -23.96 -26.84 -2.78
C ALA A 357 -25.33 -27.02 -2.09
N ASN A 358 -25.35 -27.45 -0.82
CA ASN A 358 -26.54 -27.59 0.03
C ASN A 358 -26.58 -26.56 1.15
N GLY A 359 -26.02 -25.38 0.93
CA GLY A 359 -25.81 -24.38 1.97
C GLY A 359 -27.07 -23.87 2.64
N ALA A 360 -26.99 -23.60 3.94
CA ALA A 360 -28.11 -23.18 4.77
C ALA A 360 -28.72 -21.84 4.32
N ALA A 361 -27.94 -20.93 3.71
CA ALA A 361 -28.43 -19.65 3.19
C ALA A 361 -29.54 -19.79 2.11
N LYS A 362 -29.62 -20.93 1.41
CA LYS A 362 -30.70 -21.21 0.44
C LYS A 362 -32.07 -21.40 1.09
N LYS A 363 -32.11 -21.59 2.43
CA LYS A 363 -33.33 -21.83 3.20
C LYS A 363 -33.80 -20.56 3.93
N LEU A 364 -32.99 -19.49 3.92
CA LEU A 364 -33.29 -18.18 4.50
C LEU A 364 -33.88 -17.22 3.47
#